data_48636eeb5ee0056cd3e85c6a9bb36da2
#
_entry.id   48636eeb5ee0056cd3e85c6a9bb36da2
#
_cell.length_a   1.000
_cell.length_b   1.000
_cell.length_c   1.000
_cell.angle_alpha   90.00
_cell.angle_beta   90.00
_cell.angle_gamma   90.00
#
_symmetry.space_group_name_H-M   'P 1'
#
loop_
_entity.id
_entity.type
_entity.pdbx_description
1 polymer ?
#
loop_
_entity_poly.entity_id
_entity_poly.type
_entity_poly.pdbx_seq_one_letter_code
_entity_poly.pdbx_strand_id
1 'polypeptide(L)'
;MKNAEIAAMFEKIADVLELRDENRFRINSYRKVARVIGDLTDNIEDMARQDRLKDIPGVGEGHAERIGEFLRTGHMHKYDEVMAAISAFFMY
;
A
#
# COMPACT_ATOMS: atom_id res chain seq x y z
N MET A 1 -5.53 -12.99 -8.20
CA MET A 1 -5.17 -12.53 -6.85
C MET A 1 -4.98 -11.01 -6.87
N LYS A 2 -5.23 -10.38 -5.77
CA LYS A 2 -5.04 -8.92 -5.63
C LYS A 2 -3.62 -8.52 -5.23
N ASN A 3 -2.73 -9.49 -5.06
CA ASN A 3 -1.37 -9.23 -4.56
C ASN A 3 -0.62 -8.20 -5.39
N ALA A 4 -0.56 -8.41 -6.72
CA ALA A 4 0.19 -7.51 -7.59
C ALA A 4 -0.43 -6.10 -7.61
N GLU A 5 -1.74 -6.02 -7.59
CA GLU A 5 -2.45 -4.74 -7.59
C GLU A 5 -2.15 -3.95 -6.32
N ILE A 6 -2.22 -4.61 -5.15
CA ILE A 6 -1.92 -3.96 -3.87
C ILE A 6 -0.45 -3.56 -3.81
N ALA A 7 0.46 -4.45 -4.26
CA ALA A 7 1.88 -4.13 -4.31
C ALA A 7 2.13 -2.87 -5.14
N ALA A 8 1.49 -2.77 -6.30
CA ALA A 8 1.63 -1.61 -7.18
C ALA A 8 1.12 -0.33 -6.51
N MET A 9 0.03 -0.42 -5.73
CA MET A 9 -0.51 0.74 -5.02
C MET A 9 0.48 1.24 -3.96
N PHE A 10 1.06 0.34 -3.19
CA PHE A 10 2.06 0.70 -2.18
C PHE A 10 3.30 1.31 -2.81
N GLU A 11 3.75 0.78 -3.96
CA GLU A 11 4.90 1.34 -4.68
C GLU A 11 4.62 2.76 -5.16
N LYS A 12 3.42 3.00 -5.69
CA LYS A 12 3.03 4.34 -6.13
C LYS A 12 2.95 5.34 -4.98
N ILE A 13 2.43 4.90 -3.83
CA ILE A 13 2.42 5.77 -2.64
C ILE A 13 3.87 6.16 -2.30
N ALA A 14 4.78 5.19 -2.28
CA ALA A 14 6.18 5.47 -1.98
C ALA A 14 6.78 6.46 -2.98
N ASP A 15 6.48 6.28 -4.27
CA ASP A 15 6.99 7.17 -5.33
C ASP A 15 6.54 8.61 -5.10
N VAL A 16 5.27 8.82 -4.78
CA VAL A 16 4.74 10.16 -4.55
C VAL A 16 5.33 10.78 -3.29
N LEU A 17 5.44 9.99 -2.21
CA LEU A 17 6.04 10.49 -0.98
C LEU A 17 7.50 10.92 -1.22
N GLU A 18 8.21 10.18 -2.06
CA GLU A 18 9.60 10.53 -2.42
C GLU A 18 9.65 11.82 -3.22
N LEU A 19 8.76 11.99 -4.19
CA LEU A 19 8.67 13.23 -4.98
C LEU A 19 8.39 14.45 -4.08
N ARG A 20 7.66 14.26 -3.00
CA ARG A 20 7.31 15.31 -2.06
C ARG A 20 8.33 15.48 -0.95
N ASP A 21 9.42 14.74 -1.02
CA ASP A 21 10.49 14.78 -0.01
C ASP A 21 9.96 14.52 1.41
N GLU A 22 9.07 13.53 1.52
CA GLU A 22 8.50 13.12 2.80
C GLU A 22 9.50 12.31 3.61
N ASN A 23 9.09 11.93 4.83
CA ASN A 23 9.92 11.18 5.76
C ASN A 23 10.44 9.88 5.14
N ARG A 24 11.77 9.69 5.16
CA ARG A 24 12.43 8.54 4.55
C ARG A 24 11.96 7.20 5.15
N PHE A 25 11.68 7.16 6.44
CA PHE A 25 11.20 5.94 7.09
C PHE A 25 9.84 5.52 6.55
N ARG A 26 8.96 6.49 6.28
CA ARG A 26 7.66 6.20 5.71
C ARG A 26 7.79 5.68 4.28
N ILE A 27 8.63 6.32 3.49
CA ILE A 27 8.88 5.89 2.11
C ILE A 27 9.37 4.45 2.10
N ASN A 28 10.38 4.16 2.92
CA ASN A 28 10.96 2.81 2.99
C ASN A 28 9.95 1.78 3.47
N SER A 29 9.05 2.15 4.38
CA SER A 29 8.00 1.26 4.87
C SER A 29 7.07 0.85 3.73
N TYR A 30 6.62 1.81 2.93
CA TYR A 30 5.73 1.51 1.79
C TYR A 30 6.46 0.66 0.74
N ARG A 31 7.73 0.98 0.45
CA ARG A 31 8.51 0.20 -0.53
C ARG A 31 8.73 -1.23 -0.08
N LYS A 32 9.04 -1.42 1.21
CA LYS A 32 9.24 -2.76 1.75
C LYS A 32 7.98 -3.60 1.62
N VAL A 33 6.83 -3.04 2.01
CA VAL A 33 5.56 -3.76 1.93
C VAL A 33 5.23 -4.08 0.47
N ALA A 34 5.45 -3.13 -0.44
CA ALA A 34 5.23 -3.37 -1.87
C ALA A 34 6.04 -4.56 -2.36
N ARG A 35 7.33 -4.61 -2.00
CA ARG A 35 8.21 -5.71 -2.41
C ARG A 35 7.76 -7.04 -1.81
N VAL A 36 7.47 -7.06 -0.53
CA VAL A 36 7.09 -8.29 0.16
C VAL A 36 5.78 -8.84 -0.40
N ILE A 37 4.78 -7.98 -0.61
CA ILE A 37 3.50 -8.41 -1.16
C ILE A 37 3.67 -8.87 -2.62
N GLY A 38 4.52 -8.19 -3.38
CA GLY A 38 4.79 -8.59 -4.76
C GLY A 38 5.41 -9.97 -4.87
N ASP A 39 6.20 -10.36 -3.86
CA ASP A 39 6.86 -11.68 -3.82
C ASP A 39 6.02 -12.74 -3.10
N LEU A 40 4.89 -12.36 -2.52
CA LEU A 40 4.07 -13.25 -1.71
C LEU A 40 3.44 -14.34 -2.58
N THR A 41 3.55 -15.60 -2.16
CA THR A 41 2.95 -16.73 -2.86
C THR A 41 1.52 -16.98 -2.40
N ASP A 42 1.20 -16.63 -1.16
CA ASP A 42 -0.15 -16.76 -0.61
C ASP A 42 -1.07 -15.69 -1.20
N ASN A 43 -2.35 -16.02 -1.33
CA ASN A 43 -3.35 -15.06 -1.77
C ASN A 43 -3.67 -14.13 -0.60
N ILE A 44 -3.40 -12.83 -0.79
CA ILE A 44 -3.58 -11.84 0.26
C ILE A 44 -5.05 -11.74 0.73
N GLU A 45 -6.00 -12.04 -0.15
CA GLU A 45 -7.41 -12.06 0.23
C GLU A 45 -7.70 -13.17 1.24
N ASP A 46 -7.07 -14.33 1.06
CA ASP A 46 -7.21 -15.44 2.02
C ASP A 46 -6.61 -15.07 3.38
N MET A 47 -5.44 -14.44 3.35
CA MET A 47 -4.79 -13.99 4.58
C MET A 47 -5.65 -12.98 5.32
N ALA A 48 -6.31 -12.08 4.59
CA ALA A 48 -7.21 -11.09 5.19
C ALA A 48 -8.40 -11.78 5.86
N ARG A 49 -9.00 -12.76 5.19
CA ARG A 49 -10.14 -13.52 5.75
C ARG A 49 -9.75 -14.27 7.01
N GLN A 50 -8.50 -14.67 7.12
CA GLN A 50 -7.97 -15.39 8.28
C GLN A 50 -7.39 -14.48 9.35
N ASP A 51 -7.54 -13.16 9.17
CA ASP A 51 -6.97 -12.13 10.07
C ASP A 51 -5.45 -12.30 10.24
N ARG A 52 -4.75 -12.56 9.13
CA ARG A 52 -3.31 -12.83 9.12
C ARG A 52 -2.50 -11.80 8.33
N LEU A 53 -3.07 -10.63 8.03
CA LEU A 53 -2.33 -9.61 7.27
C LEU A 53 -1.06 -9.16 8.00
N LYS A 54 -1.09 -9.13 9.34
CA LYS A 54 0.08 -8.71 10.11
C LYS A 54 1.19 -9.78 10.17
N ASP A 55 0.94 -10.97 9.65
CA ASP A 55 1.99 -11.96 9.47
C ASP A 55 2.91 -11.61 8.30
N ILE A 56 2.46 -10.75 7.41
CA ILE A 56 3.27 -10.29 6.26
C ILE A 56 4.39 -9.38 6.79
N PRO A 57 5.67 -9.68 6.51
CA PRO A 57 6.76 -8.83 7.02
C PRO A 57 6.60 -7.38 6.59
N GLY A 58 6.69 -6.49 7.55
CA GLY A 58 6.54 -5.05 7.33
C GLY A 58 5.12 -4.54 7.44
N VAL A 59 4.13 -5.41 7.53
CA VAL A 59 2.72 -5.01 7.66
C VAL A 59 2.34 -4.93 9.13
N GLY A 60 2.26 -3.70 9.64
CA GLY A 60 1.74 -3.43 10.98
C GLY A 60 0.27 -3.06 10.90
N GLU A 61 -0.22 -2.46 11.98
CA GLU A 61 -1.64 -2.09 12.13
C GLU A 61 -2.13 -1.19 10.99
N GLY A 62 -1.38 -0.12 10.69
CA GLY A 62 -1.78 0.85 9.68
C GLY A 62 -1.84 0.28 8.28
N HIS A 63 -0.81 -0.48 7.90
CA HIS A 63 -0.81 -1.11 6.57
C HIS A 63 -1.85 -2.20 6.46
N ALA A 64 -2.09 -2.96 7.55
CA ALA A 64 -3.14 -3.98 7.55
C ALA A 64 -4.51 -3.33 7.34
N GLU A 65 -4.77 -2.18 7.95
CA GLU A 65 -6.02 -1.44 7.75
C GLU A 65 -6.17 -0.99 6.30
N ARG A 66 -5.11 -0.46 5.70
CA ARG A 66 -5.15 0.00 4.31
C ARG A 66 -5.45 -1.13 3.35
N ILE A 67 -4.78 -2.27 3.55
CA ILE A 67 -5.00 -3.46 2.73
C ILE A 67 -6.43 -3.97 2.92
N GLY A 68 -6.86 -4.06 4.17
CA GLY A 68 -8.22 -4.53 4.50
C GLY A 68 -9.29 -3.64 3.90
N GLU A 69 -9.11 -2.34 3.94
CA GLU A 69 -10.03 -1.38 3.34
C GLU A 69 -10.17 -1.64 1.84
N PHE A 70 -9.03 -1.77 1.14
CA PHE A 70 -9.04 -2.01 -0.30
C PHE A 70 -9.75 -3.32 -0.65
N LEU A 71 -9.47 -4.37 0.12
CA LEU A 71 -10.09 -5.67 -0.15
C LEU A 71 -11.59 -5.65 0.12
N ARG A 72 -12.05 -4.83 1.07
CA ARG A 72 -13.47 -4.72 1.43
C ARG A 72 -14.25 -3.84 0.46
N THR A 73 -13.66 -2.73 0.03
CA THR A 73 -14.38 -1.65 -0.65
C THR A 73 -13.94 -1.42 -2.08
N GLY A 74 -12.77 -1.94 -2.49
CA GLY A 74 -12.17 -1.62 -3.77
C GLY A 74 -11.42 -0.30 -3.79
N HIS A 75 -11.32 0.37 -2.65
CA HIS A 75 -10.64 1.66 -2.51
C HIS A 75 -9.70 1.65 -1.32
N MET A 76 -8.62 2.41 -1.45
CA MET A 76 -7.69 2.66 -0.35
C MET A 76 -7.59 4.18 -0.19
N HIS A 77 -8.12 4.69 0.92
CA HIS A 77 -8.19 6.14 1.15
C HIS A 77 -6.80 6.80 1.02
N LYS A 78 -5.79 6.17 1.60
CA LYS A 78 -4.42 6.72 1.53
C LYS A 78 -3.93 6.84 0.09
N TYR A 79 -4.21 5.85 -0.74
CA TYR A 79 -3.83 5.87 -2.16
C TYR A 79 -4.54 7.01 -2.88
N ASP A 80 -5.85 7.14 -2.68
CA ASP A 80 -6.65 8.17 -3.32
C ASP A 80 -6.18 9.57 -2.90
N GLU A 81 -5.89 9.75 -1.61
CA GLU A 81 -5.39 11.01 -1.06
C GLU A 81 -4.06 11.40 -1.70
N VAL A 82 -3.14 10.45 -1.78
CA VAL A 82 -1.81 10.70 -2.33
C VAL A 82 -1.89 10.99 -3.83
N MET A 83 -2.72 10.25 -4.56
CA MET A 83 -2.90 10.47 -6.00
C MET A 83 -3.56 11.82 -6.28
N ALA A 84 -4.52 12.22 -5.47
CA ALA A 84 -5.16 13.54 -5.61
C ALA A 84 -4.15 14.66 -5.38
N ALA A 85 -3.25 14.49 -4.41
CA ALA A 85 -2.22 15.50 -4.13
C ALA A 85 -1.27 15.69 -5.30
N ILE A 86 -0.85 14.58 -5.97
CA ILE A 86 0.05 14.70 -7.11
C ILE A 86 -0.67 15.26 -8.34
N SER A 87 -1.93 14.93 -8.53
CA SER A 87 -2.74 15.51 -9.62
C SER A 87 -2.84 17.02 -9.46
N ALA A 88 -3.11 17.49 -8.26
CA ALA A 88 -3.16 18.93 -7.97
C ALA A 88 -1.81 19.59 -8.23
N PHE A 89 -0.71 18.90 -7.90
CA PHE A 89 0.64 19.42 -8.10
C PHE A 89 0.96 19.61 -9.59
N PHE A 90 0.46 18.74 -10.45
CA PHE A 90 0.76 18.79 -11.89
C PHE A 90 -0.32 19.48 -12.73
N MET A 91 -1.33 20.07 -12.11
CA MET A 91 -2.45 20.63 -12.84
C MET A 91 -2.28 22.07 -13.25
N TYR A 92 -1.06 22.58 -13.26
CA TYR A 92 -0.90 23.90 -13.85
C TYR A 92 0.39 24.10 -14.61
#